data_7ae868eee73fc6e1ff558f1934e6c913
#
_entry.id   7ae868eee73fc6e1ff558f1934e6c913
#
_cell.length_a   1.000
_cell.length_b   1.000
_cell.length_c   1.000
_cell.angle_alpha   90.00
_cell.angle_beta   90.00
_cell.angle_gamma   90.00
#
_symmetry.space_group_name_H-M   'P 1'
#
loop_
_entity.id
_entity.type
_entity.pdbx_description
1 polymer ?
#
loop_
_entity_poly.entity_id
_entity_poly.type
_entity_poly.pdbx_seq_one_letter_code
_entity_poly.pdbx_strand_id
1 'polypeptide(L)'
;MTIQEQYDLLEKTIRGYNPAADFAQIRAAFDYADKCHEGQKRKSGEPYIIHPLAVAQIVAEELKLDSESIEAALLHDCIEDTAATYADIARLFSPTVADLVEGVSKLTRIPYANKDWLLYTTDAAEE
;
A
#
# COMPACT_ATOMS: atom_id res chain seq x y z
N MET A 1 10.42 -7.45 14.31
CA MET A 1 9.90 -6.08 14.26
C MET A 1 8.40 -6.12 14.27
N THR A 2 7.78 -5.38 15.14
CA THR A 2 6.32 -5.33 15.18
C THR A 2 5.77 -4.53 14.01
N ILE A 3 4.47 -4.66 13.79
CA ILE A 3 3.81 -3.90 12.71
C ILE A 3 3.97 -2.40 12.96
N GLN A 4 3.80 -1.97 14.22
CA GLN A 4 3.97 -0.56 14.54
C GLN A 4 5.39 -0.09 14.29
N GLU A 5 6.38 -0.92 14.59
CA GLU A 5 7.76 -0.56 14.34
C GLU A 5 8.04 -0.46 12.84
N GLN A 6 7.43 -1.33 12.05
CA GLN A 6 7.58 -1.26 10.60
C GLN A 6 6.94 0.02 10.06
N TYR A 7 5.79 0.40 10.58
CA TYR A 7 5.15 1.64 10.18
C TYR A 7 6.00 2.85 10.57
N ASP A 8 6.59 2.81 11.77
CA ASP A 8 7.44 3.90 12.23
C ASP A 8 8.65 4.05 11.33
N LEU A 9 9.20 2.93 10.84
CA LEU A 9 10.32 2.97 9.91
C LEU A 9 9.88 3.62 8.59
N LEU A 10 8.67 3.32 8.13
CA LEU A 10 8.15 3.93 6.91
C LEU A 10 8.08 5.44 7.07
N GLU A 11 7.52 5.93 8.18
CA GLU A 11 7.45 7.37 8.40
C GLU A 11 8.84 7.99 8.46
N LYS A 12 9.77 7.33 9.12
CA LYS A 12 11.13 7.84 9.22
C LYS A 12 11.78 7.94 7.85
N THR A 13 11.57 6.94 7.01
CA THR A 13 12.11 6.93 5.66
C THR A 13 11.54 8.09 4.85
N ILE A 14 10.23 8.29 4.91
CA ILE A 14 9.59 9.38 4.17
C ILE A 14 10.07 10.73 4.68
N ARG A 15 10.18 10.87 5.99
CA ARG A 15 10.60 12.13 6.58
C ARG A 15 12.01 12.50 6.15
N GLY A 16 12.81 11.50 5.84
CA GLY A 16 14.17 11.74 5.39
C GLY A 16 14.26 12.42 4.03
N TYR A 17 13.26 12.22 3.16
CA TYR A 17 13.28 12.86 1.84
C TYR A 17 12.13 13.86 1.65
N ASN A 18 11.11 13.82 2.50
CA ASN A 18 9.98 14.73 2.36
C ASN A 18 9.40 15.04 3.74
N PRO A 19 10.05 15.92 4.52
CA PRO A 19 9.57 16.21 5.86
C PRO A 19 8.22 16.92 5.87
N ALA A 20 7.76 17.43 4.72
CA ALA A 20 6.46 18.08 4.63
C ALA A 20 5.35 17.12 4.19
N ALA A 21 5.61 15.83 4.13
CA ALA A 21 4.60 14.86 3.72
C ALA A 21 3.41 14.90 4.68
N ASP A 22 2.26 14.50 4.18
CA ASP A 22 1.03 14.48 4.98
C ASP A 22 0.99 13.20 5.81
N PHE A 23 1.71 13.19 6.92
CA PHE A 23 1.82 12.01 7.76
C PHE A 23 0.49 11.62 8.40
N ALA A 24 -0.39 12.58 8.62
CA ALA A 24 -1.71 12.26 9.17
C ALA A 24 -2.52 11.42 8.19
N GLN A 25 -2.47 11.76 6.89
CA GLN A 25 -3.18 11.00 5.89
C GLN A 25 -2.50 9.65 5.63
N ILE A 26 -1.19 9.61 5.66
CA ILE A 26 -0.46 8.36 5.50
C ILE A 26 -0.84 7.41 6.64
N ARG A 27 -0.89 7.92 7.87
CA ARG A 27 -1.29 7.09 9.01
C ARG A 27 -2.74 6.64 8.87
N ALA A 28 -3.61 7.53 8.40
CA ALA A 28 -5.01 7.17 8.19
C ALA A 28 -5.13 6.05 7.13
N ALA A 29 -4.32 6.10 6.09
CA ALA A 29 -4.33 5.06 5.07
C ALA A 29 -3.87 3.72 5.65
N PHE A 30 -2.82 3.76 6.46
CA PHE A 30 -2.34 2.54 7.11
C PHE A 30 -3.42 1.96 8.04
N ASP A 31 -4.04 2.81 8.85
CA ASP A 31 -5.07 2.33 9.77
C ASP A 31 -6.26 1.76 9.04
N TYR A 32 -6.66 2.41 7.94
CA TYR A 32 -7.78 1.93 7.13
C TYR A 32 -7.46 0.57 6.52
N ALA A 33 -6.28 0.43 5.95
CA ALA A 33 -5.87 -0.84 5.35
C ALA A 33 -5.76 -1.94 6.40
N ASP A 34 -5.23 -1.61 7.57
CA ASP A 34 -5.11 -2.57 8.65
C ASP A 34 -6.49 -3.09 9.06
N LYS A 35 -7.46 -2.20 9.16
CA LYS A 35 -8.80 -2.58 9.52
C LYS A 35 -9.47 -3.41 8.43
N CYS A 36 -9.27 -3.03 7.16
CA CYS A 36 -9.86 -3.77 6.05
C CYS A 36 -9.32 -5.19 5.96
N HIS A 37 -8.06 -5.37 6.27
CA HIS A 37 -7.43 -6.69 6.20
C HIS A 37 -7.46 -7.44 7.54
N GLU A 38 -8.21 -6.90 8.50
CA GLU A 38 -8.27 -7.52 9.80
C GLU A 38 -8.71 -8.97 9.70
N GLY A 39 -7.97 -9.86 10.32
CA GLY A 39 -8.28 -11.28 10.27
C GLY A 39 -7.71 -12.02 9.06
N GLN A 40 -7.24 -11.30 8.05
CA GLN A 40 -6.63 -11.94 6.89
C GLN A 40 -5.18 -12.26 7.18
N LYS A 41 -4.73 -13.39 6.70
CA LYS A 41 -3.34 -13.80 6.90
C LYS A 41 -2.74 -14.25 5.59
N ARG A 42 -1.43 -14.09 5.47
CA ARG A 42 -0.69 -14.58 4.32
C ARG A 42 -0.48 -16.08 4.50
N LYS A 43 0.01 -16.73 3.48
CA LYS A 43 0.31 -18.16 3.56
C LYS A 43 1.26 -18.46 4.69
N SER A 44 2.14 -17.53 5.01
CA SER A 44 3.09 -17.72 6.09
C SER A 44 2.46 -17.61 7.48
N GLY A 45 1.19 -17.19 7.55
CA GLY A 45 0.51 -17.00 8.84
C GLY A 45 0.62 -15.58 9.38
N GLU A 46 1.37 -14.72 8.72
CA GLU A 46 1.50 -13.34 9.17
C GLU A 46 0.28 -12.51 8.81
N PRO A 47 -0.02 -11.47 9.60
CA PRO A 47 -1.13 -10.57 9.25
C PRO A 47 -0.93 -9.97 7.87
N TYR A 48 -2.01 -9.84 7.11
CA TYR A 48 -1.92 -9.39 5.73
C TYR A 48 -1.37 -7.97 5.59
N ILE A 49 -1.60 -7.12 6.58
CA ILE A 49 -1.14 -5.72 6.52
C ILE A 49 0.37 -5.61 6.31
N ILE A 50 1.13 -6.63 6.65
CA ILE A 50 2.57 -6.61 6.47
C ILE A 50 2.93 -6.45 5.01
N HIS A 51 2.12 -7.00 4.10
CA HIS A 51 2.39 -6.93 2.67
C HIS A 51 2.29 -5.50 2.11
N PRO A 52 1.15 -4.80 2.23
CA PRO A 52 1.10 -3.43 1.73
C PRO A 52 2.08 -2.51 2.45
N LEU A 53 2.37 -2.78 3.71
CA LEU A 53 3.34 -1.98 4.44
C LEU A 53 4.74 -2.17 3.84
N ALA A 54 5.11 -3.39 3.48
CA ALA A 54 6.40 -3.65 2.84
C ALA A 54 6.47 -3.01 1.46
N VAL A 55 5.39 -3.03 0.70
CA VAL A 55 5.34 -2.38 -0.61
C VAL A 55 5.54 -0.88 -0.46
N ALA A 56 4.87 -0.28 0.52
CA ALA A 56 5.01 1.16 0.76
C ALA A 56 6.44 1.51 1.16
N GLN A 57 7.09 0.64 1.93
CA GLN A 57 8.47 0.88 2.33
C GLN A 57 9.40 0.88 1.11
N ILE A 58 9.20 -0.07 0.19
CA ILE A 58 9.99 -0.13 -1.02
C ILE A 58 9.77 1.11 -1.87
N VAL A 59 8.51 1.52 -2.02
CA VAL A 59 8.17 2.72 -2.79
C VAL A 59 8.86 3.94 -2.19
N ALA A 60 8.88 4.05 -0.88
CA ALA A 60 9.51 5.17 -0.20
C ALA A 60 11.03 5.14 -0.37
N GLU A 61 11.64 3.99 -0.22
CA GLU A 61 13.11 3.87 -0.28
C GLU A 61 13.64 4.02 -1.69
N GLU A 62 12.99 3.35 -2.64
CA GLU A 62 13.53 3.30 -3.99
C GLU A 62 13.02 4.41 -4.89
N LEU A 63 11.77 4.79 -4.75
CA LEU A 63 11.17 5.76 -5.65
C LEU A 63 10.92 7.13 -5.01
N LYS A 64 10.95 7.22 -3.70
CA LYS A 64 10.77 8.46 -2.96
C LYS A 64 9.55 9.25 -3.42
N LEU A 65 8.43 8.56 -3.52
CA LEU A 65 7.19 9.15 -4.04
C LEU A 65 6.48 10.01 -3.00
N ASP A 66 5.50 10.77 -3.47
CA ASP A 66 4.77 11.71 -2.61
C ASP A 66 3.78 11.01 -1.68
N SER A 67 3.14 11.81 -0.82
CA SER A 67 2.22 11.30 0.19
C SER A 67 1.09 10.48 -0.42
N GLU A 68 0.50 10.98 -1.51
CA GLU A 68 -0.63 10.28 -2.12
C GLU A 68 -0.22 8.94 -2.71
N SER A 69 0.96 8.87 -3.28
CA SER A 69 1.46 7.61 -3.83
C SER A 69 1.74 6.60 -2.72
N ILE A 70 2.25 7.05 -1.58
CA ILE A 70 2.47 6.18 -0.44
C ILE A 70 1.13 5.67 0.10
N GLU A 71 0.14 6.56 0.19
CA GLU A 71 -1.20 6.16 0.64
C GLU A 71 -1.77 5.10 -0.31
N ALA A 72 -1.62 5.30 -1.60
CA ALA A 72 -2.10 4.34 -2.58
C ALA A 72 -1.40 2.99 -2.43
N ALA A 73 -0.11 2.99 -2.13
CA ALA A 73 0.62 1.74 -1.93
C ALA A 73 0.07 0.99 -0.71
N LEU A 74 -0.25 1.72 0.36
CA LEU A 74 -0.82 1.09 1.55
C LEU A 74 -2.23 0.55 1.29
N LEU A 75 -2.97 1.17 0.39
CA LEU A 75 -4.38 0.82 0.15
C LEU A 75 -4.60 -0.08 -1.06
N HIS A 76 -3.54 -0.41 -1.79
CA HIS A 76 -3.72 -1.01 -3.12
C HIS A 76 -4.48 -2.34 -3.14
N ASP A 77 -4.38 -3.14 -2.08
CA ASP A 77 -5.11 -4.40 -2.05
C ASP A 77 -6.51 -4.29 -1.46
N CYS A 78 -6.86 -3.12 -0.92
CA CYS A 78 -8.15 -3.01 -0.24
C CYS A 78 -9.32 -3.21 -1.18
N ILE A 79 -9.26 -2.63 -2.38
CA ILE A 79 -10.37 -2.75 -3.31
C ILE A 79 -10.56 -4.18 -3.78
N GLU A 80 -9.46 -4.90 -4.02
CA GLU A 80 -9.57 -6.25 -4.55
C GLU A 80 -9.89 -7.28 -3.50
N ASP A 81 -9.32 -7.14 -2.32
CA ASP A 81 -9.39 -8.18 -1.32
C ASP A 81 -10.34 -7.93 -0.16
N THR A 82 -11.00 -6.79 -0.15
CA THR A 82 -11.92 -6.48 0.94
C THR A 82 -13.17 -5.81 0.37
N ALA A 83 -14.08 -5.41 1.23
CA ALA A 83 -15.31 -4.74 0.82
C ALA A 83 -15.13 -3.26 0.48
N ALA A 84 -13.90 -2.74 0.60
CA ALA A 84 -13.64 -1.34 0.30
C ALA A 84 -13.82 -1.07 -1.19
N THR A 85 -14.35 0.10 -1.52
CA THR A 85 -14.60 0.46 -2.91
C THR A 85 -13.86 1.72 -3.29
N TYR A 86 -13.77 1.97 -4.60
CA TYR A 86 -13.19 3.21 -5.11
C TYR A 86 -13.85 4.43 -4.44
N ALA A 87 -15.18 4.39 -4.33
CA ALA A 87 -15.90 5.52 -3.75
C ALA A 87 -15.52 5.75 -2.29
N ASP A 88 -15.28 4.67 -1.54
CA ASP A 88 -14.87 4.79 -0.15
C ASP A 88 -13.52 5.50 -0.06
N ILE A 89 -12.58 5.09 -0.88
CA ILE A 89 -11.24 5.67 -0.84
C ILE A 89 -11.25 7.11 -1.31
N ALA A 90 -12.03 7.41 -2.36
CA ALA A 90 -12.13 8.78 -2.85
C ALA A 90 -12.72 9.71 -1.79
N ARG A 91 -13.70 9.22 -1.03
CA ARG A 91 -14.33 10.00 0.00
C ARG A 91 -13.45 10.19 1.23
N LEU A 92 -12.76 9.13 1.63
CA LEU A 92 -11.98 9.16 2.86
C LEU A 92 -10.61 9.79 2.67
N PHE A 93 -10.03 9.67 1.51
CA PHE A 93 -8.70 10.19 1.24
C PHE A 93 -8.71 11.25 0.15
N SER A 94 -8.82 10.85 -1.10
CA SER A 94 -9.00 11.80 -2.21
C SER A 94 -9.28 11.03 -3.48
N PRO A 95 -9.87 11.68 -4.48
CA PRO A 95 -10.03 11.04 -5.79
C PRO A 95 -8.70 10.67 -6.42
N THR A 96 -7.66 11.46 -6.17
CA THR A 96 -6.33 11.16 -6.69
C THR A 96 -5.81 9.85 -6.12
N VAL A 97 -5.93 9.66 -4.82
CA VAL A 97 -5.50 8.42 -4.18
C VAL A 97 -6.31 7.25 -4.71
N ALA A 98 -7.63 7.42 -4.85
CA ALA A 98 -8.48 6.35 -5.37
C ALA A 98 -8.11 5.97 -6.80
N ASP A 99 -7.79 6.96 -7.63
CA ASP A 99 -7.36 6.70 -9.01
C ASP A 99 -6.03 5.95 -9.03
N LEU A 100 -5.12 6.30 -8.15
CA LEU A 100 -3.84 5.62 -8.07
C LEU A 100 -4.01 4.17 -7.64
N VAL A 101 -4.87 3.94 -6.64
CA VAL A 101 -5.14 2.60 -6.17
C VAL A 101 -5.74 1.75 -7.29
N GLU A 102 -6.71 2.31 -8.01
CA GLU A 102 -7.35 1.59 -9.08
C GLU A 102 -6.40 1.32 -10.23
N GLY A 103 -5.52 2.26 -10.51
CA GLY A 103 -4.52 2.07 -11.55
C GLY A 103 -3.59 0.92 -11.23
N VAL A 104 -3.14 0.82 -9.98
CA VAL A 104 -2.29 -0.28 -9.56
C VAL A 104 -3.06 -1.60 -9.64
N SER A 105 -4.30 -1.59 -9.19
CA SER A 105 -5.13 -2.78 -9.22
C SER A 105 -5.31 -3.30 -10.65
N LYS A 106 -5.57 -2.40 -11.60
CA LYS A 106 -5.70 -2.80 -13.00
C LYS A 106 -4.41 -3.34 -13.55
N LEU A 107 -3.30 -2.73 -13.19
CA LEU A 107 -2.00 -3.16 -13.66
C LEU A 107 -1.69 -4.58 -13.20
N THR A 108 -2.03 -4.90 -11.98
CA THR A 108 -1.74 -6.23 -11.45
C THR A 108 -2.63 -7.30 -12.07
N ARG A 109 -3.70 -6.90 -12.77
CA ARG A 109 -4.56 -7.86 -13.44
C ARG A 109 -4.20 -8.10 -14.88
N ILE A 110 -3.24 -7.37 -15.43
CA ILE A 110 -2.85 -7.55 -16.82
C ILE A 110 -2.17 -8.90 -16.97
N PRO A 111 -2.71 -9.77 -17.83
CA PRO A 111 -2.14 -11.09 -17.97
C PRO A 111 -0.90 -11.06 -18.85
N TYR A 112 -0.03 -11.89 -18.54
CA TYR A 112 1.16 -12.16 -19.25
C TYR A 112 2.00 -11.14 -19.82
N ALA A 113 1.57 -10.27 -20.62
CA ALA A 113 2.42 -9.39 -21.38
C ALA A 113 3.55 -8.84 -20.54
N ASN A 114 3.28 -8.53 -19.29
CA ASN A 114 4.32 -8.00 -18.44
C ASN A 114 4.52 -8.84 -17.20
N LYS A 115 4.36 -10.12 -17.38
CA LYS A 115 4.42 -11.01 -16.25
C LYS A 115 5.72 -10.92 -15.46
N ASP A 116 6.83 -10.83 -16.16
CA ASP A 116 8.12 -10.75 -15.47
C ASP A 116 8.21 -9.48 -14.67
N TRP A 117 7.68 -8.39 -15.20
CA TRP A 117 7.65 -7.12 -14.49
C TRP A 117 6.82 -7.23 -13.22
N LEU A 118 5.68 -7.89 -13.31
CA LEU A 118 4.82 -8.05 -12.14
C LEU A 118 5.52 -8.88 -11.06
N LEU A 119 6.19 -9.93 -11.45
CA LEU A 119 6.91 -10.73 -10.48
C LEU A 119 8.02 -9.94 -9.82
N TYR A 120 8.60 -9.04 -10.57
CA TYR A 120 9.69 -8.25 -10.07
C TYR A 120 9.21 -7.23 -9.04
N THR A 121 8.04 -6.66 -9.26
CA THR A 121 7.58 -5.60 -8.38
C THR A 121 6.72 -6.07 -7.27
N THR A 122 6.02 -7.20 -7.39
CA THR A 122 5.04 -7.54 -6.40
C THR A 122 5.53 -8.52 -5.46
N ASP A 123 6.53 -8.99 -5.40
CA ASP A 123 6.83 -9.87 -4.41
C ASP A 123 5.91 -10.90 -4.32
N ALA A 124 5.08 -10.83 -5.20
CA ALA A 124 4.19 -11.88 -5.18
C ALA A 124 4.97 -13.07 -5.20
N ALA A 125 6.12 -12.84 -5.48
CA ALA A 125 6.97 -13.91 -5.50
C ALA A 125 6.80 -14.80 -4.36
N GLU A 126 6.52 -14.28 -3.30
CA GLU A 126 6.51 -15.14 -2.24
C GLU A 126 5.22 -15.77 -2.16
N GLU A 127 4.33 -15.45 -2.91
CA GLU A 127 3.06 -16.07 -2.74
C GLU A 127 2.93 -17.29 -3.54
#